data_ac666cae1b07f6a0385a6d9853a676e5
#
_entry.id   ac666cae1b07f6a0385a6d9853a676e5
#
_cell.length_a   1.000
_cell.length_b   1.000
_cell.length_c   1.000
_cell.angle_alpha   90.00
_cell.angle_beta   90.00
_cell.angle_gamma   90.00
#
_symmetry.space_group_name_H-M   'P 1'
#
loop_
_entity.id
_entity.type
_entity.pdbx_description
1 polymer ?
#
loop_
_entity_poly.entity_id
_entity_poly.type
_entity_poly.pdbx_seq_one_letter_code
_entity_poly.pdbx_strand_id
1 'polypeptide(L)'
;IRHRNTTSPVAKAQDFTTFKDGQTAMSIHVLQGERELISDCRSLARFELRGIPPMVAGAAKIRVSFQVDADGLLNVSAKELTSSVEARIEVKPSYGLNDEDVTRMLKESYTHAREDMQIRALREQQVDADRMYEDLLAALKEDGRQLLNDDEYHCLEVALKDLGEIRESKNHREIARHIEMVSKTSEEFAARRMNASIQKALAGHSLDEVEKDV
;
A
#
# COMPACT_ATOMS: atom_id res chain seq x y z
N ILE A 1 -6.71 -11.74 6.10
CA ILE A 1 -6.63 -11.37 7.53
C ILE A 1 -7.12 -12.51 8.41
N ARG A 2 -8.30 -13.09 8.15
CA ARG A 2 -8.79 -14.28 8.85
C ARG A 2 -8.64 -15.51 7.98
N HIS A 3 -7.87 -16.51 8.46
CA HIS A 3 -7.72 -17.78 7.76
C HIS A 3 -8.99 -18.64 7.94
N ARG A 4 -9.23 -19.53 6.96
CA ARG A 4 -10.29 -20.53 7.09
C ARG A 4 -10.04 -21.44 8.31
N ASN A 5 -11.09 -22.09 8.80
CA ASN A 5 -11.04 -22.98 9.96
C ASN A 5 -10.56 -22.32 11.26
N THR A 6 -10.57 -20.98 11.34
CA THR A 6 -10.34 -20.29 12.60
C THR A 6 -11.58 -20.42 13.47
N THR A 7 -11.41 -20.90 14.70
CA THR A 7 -12.53 -21.05 15.68
C THR A 7 -13.13 -19.70 16.02
N SER A 8 -14.45 -19.64 16.25
CA SER A 8 -15.14 -18.44 16.75
C SER A 8 -15.42 -18.60 18.24
N PRO A 9 -15.42 -17.53 19.04
CA PRO A 9 -15.18 -16.13 18.64
C PRO A 9 -13.70 -15.85 18.33
N VAL A 10 -13.44 -14.93 17.41
CA VAL A 10 -12.08 -14.54 17.00
C VAL A 10 -12.00 -13.07 16.65
N ALA A 11 -10.88 -12.45 17.01
CA ALA A 11 -10.52 -11.10 16.60
C ALA A 11 -9.15 -11.11 15.90
N LYS A 12 -9.04 -10.42 14.76
CA LYS A 12 -7.79 -10.20 14.01
C LYS A 12 -7.75 -8.75 13.55
N ALA A 13 -6.57 -8.17 13.57
CA ALA A 13 -6.35 -6.82 13.09
C ALA A 13 -5.12 -6.76 12.18
N GLN A 14 -5.14 -5.80 11.27
CA GLN A 14 -4.02 -5.48 10.40
C GLN A 14 -3.95 -3.97 10.21
N ASP A 15 -2.74 -3.44 10.22
CA ASP A 15 -2.50 -2.02 10.04
C ASP A 15 -2.24 -1.73 8.55
N PHE A 16 -2.84 -0.65 8.07
CA PHE A 16 -2.74 -0.12 6.73
C PHE A 16 -2.31 1.35 6.79
N THR A 17 -1.94 1.89 5.65
CA THR A 17 -1.56 3.30 5.54
C THR A 17 -2.15 3.94 4.28
N THR A 18 -2.00 5.26 4.15
CA THR A 18 -2.41 6.02 2.97
C THR A 18 -1.41 5.84 1.82
N PHE A 19 -1.92 5.83 0.60
CA PHE A 19 -1.11 5.67 -0.62
C PHE A 19 -0.62 7.02 -1.18
N LYS A 20 -1.43 8.09 -1.02
CA LYS A 20 -1.14 9.43 -1.55
C LYS A 20 -1.03 10.47 -0.44
N ASP A 21 -0.22 11.51 -0.71
CA ASP A 21 -0.15 12.69 0.16
C ASP A 21 -1.52 13.37 0.28
N GLY A 22 -1.83 13.83 1.48
CA GLY A 22 -3.08 14.53 1.76
C GLY A 22 -4.35 13.67 1.64
N GLN A 23 -4.24 12.35 1.57
CA GLN A 23 -5.40 11.45 1.48
C GLN A 23 -6.22 11.49 2.76
N THR A 24 -7.50 11.89 2.66
CA THR A 24 -8.42 12.09 3.79
C THR A 24 -9.49 11.01 3.91
N ALA A 25 -9.55 10.06 2.98
CA ALA A 25 -10.51 8.97 2.98
C ALA A 25 -9.89 7.66 2.47
N MET A 26 -10.42 6.52 2.98
CA MET A 26 -10.04 5.18 2.56
C MET A 26 -11.27 4.31 2.38
N SER A 27 -11.37 3.64 1.23
CA SER A 27 -12.44 2.65 0.96
C SER A 27 -11.99 1.27 1.41
N ILE A 28 -12.78 0.62 2.25
CA ILE A 28 -12.55 -0.73 2.74
C ILE A 28 -13.56 -1.67 2.08
N HIS A 29 -13.05 -2.66 1.34
CA HIS A 29 -13.86 -3.69 0.71
C HIS A 29 -13.63 -5.02 1.41
N VAL A 30 -14.66 -5.55 2.05
CA VAL A 30 -14.64 -6.81 2.79
C VAL A 30 -15.04 -7.93 1.85
N LEU A 31 -14.15 -8.90 1.69
CA LEU A 31 -14.27 -10.02 0.76
C LEU A 31 -14.22 -11.35 1.52
N GLN A 32 -14.86 -12.35 0.96
CA GLN A 32 -14.79 -13.74 1.38
C GLN A 32 -14.41 -14.60 0.18
N GLY A 33 -13.32 -15.36 0.29
CA GLY A 33 -12.83 -16.24 -0.76
C GLY A 33 -11.39 -16.65 -0.52
N GLU A 34 -10.92 -17.52 -1.37
CA GLU A 34 -9.57 -18.08 -1.37
C GLU A 34 -8.79 -17.70 -2.65
N ARG A 35 -9.33 -16.80 -3.46
CA ARG A 35 -8.72 -16.29 -4.70
C ARG A 35 -8.10 -14.92 -4.49
N GLU A 36 -7.15 -14.53 -5.34
CA GLU A 36 -6.46 -13.24 -5.26
C GLU A 36 -7.23 -12.09 -5.91
N LEU A 37 -8.03 -12.38 -6.92
CA LEU A 37 -8.82 -11.36 -7.61
C LEU A 37 -10.14 -11.09 -6.89
N ILE A 38 -10.49 -9.81 -6.79
CA ILE A 38 -11.77 -9.35 -6.23
C ILE A 38 -12.96 -9.97 -6.96
N SER A 39 -12.85 -10.13 -8.30
CA SER A 39 -13.88 -10.76 -9.15
C SER A 39 -14.18 -12.20 -8.78
N ASP A 40 -13.20 -12.90 -8.22
CA ASP A 40 -13.27 -14.32 -7.89
C ASP A 40 -13.61 -14.55 -6.41
N CYS A 41 -13.77 -13.47 -5.66
CA CYS A 41 -14.16 -13.46 -4.26
C CYS A 41 -15.59 -12.92 -4.09
N ARG A 42 -16.27 -13.40 -3.07
CA ARG A 42 -17.58 -12.90 -2.70
C ARG A 42 -17.47 -11.59 -1.95
N SER A 43 -18.10 -10.54 -2.45
CA SER A 43 -18.22 -9.27 -1.74
C SER A 43 -19.18 -9.41 -0.57
N LEU A 44 -18.72 -9.10 0.63
CA LEU A 44 -19.53 -9.08 1.85
C LEU A 44 -20.04 -7.68 2.17
N ALA A 45 -19.14 -6.69 2.09
CA ALA A 45 -19.47 -5.32 2.42
C ALA A 45 -18.45 -4.35 1.82
N ARG A 46 -18.85 -3.08 1.70
CA ARG A 46 -17.96 -1.96 1.37
C ARG A 46 -18.35 -0.77 2.22
N PHE A 47 -17.36 -0.12 2.82
CA PHE A 47 -17.54 1.11 3.58
C PHE A 47 -16.33 2.02 3.48
N GLU A 48 -16.46 3.27 3.88
CA GLU A 48 -15.41 4.26 3.82
C GLU A 48 -15.06 4.79 5.20
N LEU A 49 -13.77 4.87 5.49
CA LEU A 49 -13.23 5.67 6.58
C LEU A 49 -12.95 7.07 6.02
N ARG A 50 -13.61 8.09 6.56
CA ARG A 50 -13.43 9.51 6.18
C ARG A 50 -12.91 10.31 7.35
N GLY A 51 -12.26 11.44 7.07
CA GLY A 51 -11.72 12.32 8.10
C GLY A 51 -10.33 11.89 8.59
N ILE A 52 -9.59 11.15 7.78
CA ILE A 52 -8.17 10.88 8.00
C ILE A 52 -7.45 12.23 7.92
N PRO A 53 -6.60 12.59 8.91
CA PRO A 53 -5.79 13.81 8.83
C PRO A 53 -4.91 13.80 7.57
N PRO A 54 -4.85 14.92 6.83
CA PRO A 54 -3.98 14.99 5.66
C PRO A 54 -2.51 14.95 6.09
N MET A 55 -1.81 13.91 5.70
CA MET A 55 -0.39 13.66 6.00
C MET A 55 0.31 13.18 4.73
N VAL A 56 1.64 13.09 4.78
CA VAL A 56 2.41 12.45 3.72
C VAL A 56 2.02 10.97 3.57
N ALA A 57 2.12 10.44 2.36
CA ALA A 57 1.82 9.03 2.09
C ALA A 57 2.61 8.12 3.05
N GLY A 58 1.96 7.10 3.57
CA GLY A 58 2.56 6.16 4.51
C GLY A 58 2.56 6.61 5.98
N ALA A 59 2.27 7.85 6.32
CA ALA A 59 2.32 8.35 7.70
C ALA A 59 1.06 7.99 8.52
N ALA A 60 -0.12 7.96 7.88
CA ALA A 60 -1.36 7.59 8.56
C ALA A 60 -1.36 6.10 8.95
N LYS A 61 -1.75 5.78 10.18
CA LYS A 61 -1.84 4.40 10.68
C LYS A 61 -3.31 4.03 10.85
N ILE A 62 -3.83 3.22 9.94
CA ILE A 62 -5.23 2.78 9.93
C ILE A 62 -5.28 1.31 10.32
N ARG A 63 -5.84 1.02 11.50
CA ARG A 63 -6.06 -0.34 11.99
C ARG A 63 -7.41 -0.84 11.54
N VAL A 64 -7.41 -1.91 10.73
CA VAL A 64 -8.63 -2.62 10.34
C VAL A 64 -8.74 -3.89 11.19
N SER A 65 -9.82 -3.98 11.96
CA SER A 65 -10.09 -5.08 12.88
C SER A 65 -11.28 -5.90 12.39
N PHE A 66 -11.14 -7.21 12.44
CA PHE A 66 -12.16 -8.20 12.11
C PHE A 66 -12.51 -8.97 13.37
N GLN A 67 -13.76 -8.91 13.80
CA GLN A 67 -14.25 -9.66 14.95
C GLN A 67 -15.44 -10.54 14.51
N VAL A 68 -15.36 -11.82 14.78
CA VAL A 68 -16.47 -12.75 14.58
C VAL A 68 -16.92 -13.24 15.94
N ASP A 69 -18.19 -13.03 16.25
CA ASP A 69 -18.79 -13.48 17.50
C ASP A 69 -19.19 -14.97 17.45
N ALA A 70 -19.78 -15.45 18.53
CA ALA A 70 -20.23 -16.84 18.66
C ALA A 70 -21.37 -17.19 17.68
N ASP A 71 -22.19 -16.21 17.29
CA ASP A 71 -23.31 -16.36 16.35
C ASP A 71 -22.84 -16.27 14.87
N GLY A 72 -21.53 -16.07 14.65
CA GLY A 72 -20.95 -15.95 13.32
C GLY A 72 -21.13 -14.58 12.67
N LEU A 73 -21.51 -13.57 13.45
CA LEU A 73 -21.62 -12.20 12.99
C LEU A 73 -20.23 -11.57 12.88
N LEU A 74 -19.91 -11.00 11.72
CA LEU A 74 -18.65 -10.35 11.45
C LEU A 74 -18.80 -8.84 11.63
N ASN A 75 -18.07 -8.29 12.58
CA ASN A 75 -17.85 -6.86 12.77
C ASN A 75 -16.50 -6.49 12.15
N VAL A 76 -16.52 -5.53 11.23
CA VAL A 76 -15.30 -4.94 10.66
C VAL A 76 -15.26 -3.46 11.01
N SER A 77 -14.18 -3.04 11.66
CA SER A 77 -13.93 -1.64 11.98
C SER A 77 -12.61 -1.19 11.39
N ALA A 78 -12.56 0.05 10.91
CA ALA A 78 -11.35 0.73 10.49
C ALA A 78 -11.18 1.98 11.35
N LYS A 79 -10.02 2.11 12.01
CA LYS A 79 -9.72 3.22 12.92
C LYS A 79 -8.37 3.85 12.57
N GLU A 80 -8.36 5.15 12.36
CA GLU A 80 -7.12 5.92 12.30
C GLU A 80 -6.61 6.17 13.73
N LEU A 81 -5.35 5.79 14.01
CA LEU A 81 -4.84 5.68 15.39
C LEU A 81 -4.51 7.02 16.03
N THR A 82 -4.20 8.06 15.23
CA THR A 82 -3.83 9.40 15.73
C THR A 82 -5.07 10.25 16.03
N SER A 83 -5.99 10.34 15.07
CA SER A 83 -7.22 11.13 15.20
C SER A 83 -8.37 10.39 15.89
N SER A 84 -8.23 9.06 16.02
CA SER A 84 -9.29 8.17 16.53
C SER A 84 -10.56 8.15 15.70
N VAL A 85 -10.55 8.66 14.46
CA VAL A 85 -11.67 8.53 13.53
C VAL A 85 -11.89 7.07 13.22
N GLU A 86 -13.13 6.62 13.29
CA GLU A 86 -13.52 5.21 13.12
C GLU A 86 -14.75 5.08 12.22
N ALA A 87 -14.74 4.05 11.39
CA ALA A 87 -15.90 3.57 10.65
C ALA A 87 -16.04 2.07 10.87
N ARG A 88 -17.28 1.56 10.94
CA ARG A 88 -17.54 0.13 11.16
C ARG A 88 -18.69 -0.37 10.31
N ILE A 89 -18.70 -1.67 10.04
CA ILE A 89 -19.80 -2.37 9.41
C ILE A 89 -19.97 -3.75 10.05
N GLU A 90 -21.19 -4.25 10.04
CA GLU A 90 -21.55 -5.56 10.56
C GLU A 90 -22.21 -6.39 9.47
N VAL A 91 -21.77 -7.63 9.29
CA VAL A 91 -22.28 -8.55 8.27
C VAL A 91 -22.31 -9.99 8.79
N LYS A 92 -23.20 -10.81 8.23
CA LYS A 92 -23.27 -12.25 8.51
C LYS A 92 -22.67 -13.03 7.34
N PRO A 93 -21.38 -13.44 7.39
CA PRO A 93 -20.66 -14.00 6.25
C PRO A 93 -21.24 -15.33 5.75
N SER A 94 -21.82 -16.13 6.65
CA SER A 94 -22.40 -17.42 6.33
C SER A 94 -23.75 -17.34 5.61
N TYR A 95 -24.36 -16.16 5.56
CA TYR A 95 -25.66 -16.00 4.92
C TYR A 95 -25.56 -16.20 3.41
N GLY A 96 -26.31 -17.18 2.87
CA GLY A 96 -26.35 -17.47 1.44
C GLY A 96 -25.17 -18.27 0.87
N LEU A 97 -24.33 -18.90 1.71
CA LEU A 97 -23.37 -19.93 1.30
C LEU A 97 -23.93 -21.31 1.65
N ASN A 98 -23.89 -22.21 0.68
CA ASN A 98 -24.16 -23.65 0.88
C ASN A 98 -22.85 -24.45 0.82
N ASP A 99 -22.87 -25.73 1.18
CA ASP A 99 -21.69 -26.58 1.20
C ASP A 99 -21.08 -26.80 -0.20
N GLU A 100 -21.90 -26.74 -1.23
CA GLU A 100 -21.45 -26.83 -2.63
C GLU A 100 -20.64 -25.59 -3.02
N ASP A 101 -21.08 -24.40 -2.62
CA ASP A 101 -20.36 -23.15 -2.87
C ASP A 101 -19.00 -23.16 -2.17
N VAL A 102 -18.95 -23.59 -0.91
CA VAL A 102 -17.69 -23.70 -0.17
C VAL A 102 -16.75 -24.70 -0.85
N THR A 103 -17.26 -25.85 -1.25
CA THR A 103 -16.48 -26.90 -1.94
C THR A 103 -15.95 -26.39 -3.27
N ARG A 104 -16.76 -25.67 -4.04
CA ARG A 104 -16.37 -25.05 -5.29
C ARG A 104 -15.23 -24.04 -5.09
N MET A 105 -15.39 -23.10 -4.15
CA MET A 105 -14.38 -22.08 -3.84
C MET A 105 -13.05 -22.69 -3.43
N LEU A 106 -13.06 -23.77 -2.65
CA LEU A 106 -11.84 -24.49 -2.27
C LEU A 106 -11.17 -25.16 -3.46
N LYS A 107 -11.95 -25.84 -4.31
CA LYS A 107 -11.42 -26.50 -5.50
C LYS A 107 -10.80 -25.50 -6.48
N GLU A 108 -11.46 -24.37 -6.71
CA GLU A 108 -10.97 -23.27 -7.56
C GLU A 108 -9.66 -22.68 -7.01
N SER A 109 -9.54 -22.49 -5.71
CA SER A 109 -8.33 -22.01 -5.05
C SER A 109 -7.14 -22.93 -5.32
N TYR A 110 -7.30 -24.25 -5.22
CA TYR A 110 -6.22 -25.19 -5.54
C TYR A 110 -5.87 -25.22 -7.02
N THR A 111 -6.89 -25.18 -7.88
CA THR A 111 -6.69 -25.24 -9.33
C THR A 111 -5.93 -24.03 -9.87
N HIS A 112 -6.19 -22.84 -9.30
CA HIS A 112 -5.63 -21.59 -9.78
C HIS A 112 -4.50 -21.01 -8.89
N ALA A 113 -4.03 -21.76 -7.90
CA ALA A 113 -3.03 -21.25 -6.94
C ALA A 113 -1.77 -20.66 -7.60
N ARG A 114 -1.29 -21.26 -8.69
CA ARG A 114 -0.11 -20.78 -9.44
C ARG A 114 -0.41 -19.48 -10.20
N GLU A 115 -1.57 -19.40 -10.81
CA GLU A 115 -2.05 -18.21 -11.54
C GLU A 115 -2.25 -17.06 -10.57
N ASP A 116 -2.90 -17.30 -9.44
CA ASP A 116 -3.14 -16.32 -8.38
C ASP A 116 -1.82 -15.76 -7.83
N MET A 117 -0.81 -16.60 -7.62
CA MET A 117 0.53 -16.17 -7.21
C MET A 117 1.17 -15.24 -8.25
N GLN A 118 1.05 -15.53 -9.54
CA GLN A 118 1.58 -14.68 -10.61
C GLN A 118 0.85 -13.34 -10.70
N ILE A 119 -0.47 -13.36 -10.54
CA ILE A 119 -1.29 -12.14 -10.53
C ILE A 119 -0.93 -11.26 -9.34
N ARG A 120 -0.75 -11.84 -8.15
CA ARG A 120 -0.29 -11.10 -6.97
C ARG A 120 1.07 -10.45 -7.23
N ALA A 121 2.07 -11.24 -7.64
CA ALA A 121 3.40 -10.72 -7.94
C ALA A 121 3.38 -9.59 -8.97
N LEU A 122 2.53 -9.71 -10.01
CA LEU A 122 2.36 -8.66 -11.00
C LEU A 122 1.79 -7.38 -10.38
N ARG A 123 0.74 -7.49 -9.57
CA ARG A 123 0.10 -6.32 -8.94
C ARG A 123 1.01 -5.63 -7.94
N GLU A 124 1.76 -6.37 -7.14
CA GLU A 124 2.77 -5.84 -6.23
C GLU A 124 3.81 -5.01 -7.01
N GLN A 125 4.37 -5.56 -8.08
CA GLN A 125 5.36 -4.83 -8.89
C GLN A 125 4.77 -3.60 -9.61
N GLN A 126 3.52 -3.65 -10.06
CA GLN A 126 2.85 -2.48 -10.66
C GLN A 126 2.66 -1.35 -9.64
N VAL A 127 2.22 -1.68 -8.42
CA VAL A 127 2.05 -0.69 -7.33
C VAL A 127 3.39 -0.08 -6.93
N ASP A 128 4.44 -0.89 -6.80
CA ASP A 128 5.79 -0.41 -6.46
C ASP A 128 6.35 0.50 -7.57
N ALA A 129 6.15 0.14 -8.84
CA ALA A 129 6.56 0.95 -9.99
C ALA A 129 5.81 2.29 -10.04
N ASP A 130 4.49 2.30 -9.84
CA ASP A 130 3.67 3.51 -9.82
C ASP A 130 4.14 4.47 -8.71
N ARG A 131 4.36 3.93 -7.51
CA ARG A 131 4.83 4.72 -6.37
C ARG A 131 6.21 5.31 -6.63
N MET A 132 7.18 4.49 -7.05
CA MET A 132 8.53 4.95 -7.36
C MET A 132 8.52 6.02 -8.46
N TYR A 133 7.71 5.82 -9.50
CA TYR A 133 7.58 6.77 -10.61
C TYR A 133 7.02 8.13 -10.14
N GLU A 134 5.92 8.13 -9.37
CA GLU A 134 5.29 9.36 -8.86
C GLU A 134 6.24 10.11 -7.91
N ASP A 135 6.87 9.41 -6.96
CA ASP A 135 7.77 9.99 -5.95
C ASP A 135 9.03 10.59 -6.59
N LEU A 136 9.69 9.85 -7.49
CA LEU A 136 10.91 10.34 -8.16
C LEU A 136 10.62 11.44 -9.17
N LEU A 137 9.49 11.39 -9.88
CA LEU A 137 9.08 12.46 -10.80
C LEU A 137 8.86 13.78 -10.05
N ALA A 138 8.22 13.72 -8.89
CA ALA A 138 8.02 14.89 -8.02
C ALA A 138 9.37 15.42 -7.50
N ALA A 139 10.23 14.54 -6.99
CA ALA A 139 11.55 14.89 -6.48
C ALA A 139 12.44 15.51 -7.56
N LEU A 140 12.44 14.96 -8.77
CA LEU A 140 13.24 15.44 -9.90
C LEU A 140 12.80 16.86 -10.36
N LYS A 141 11.48 17.12 -10.32
CA LYS A 141 10.94 18.45 -10.63
C LYS A 141 11.32 19.49 -9.58
N GLU A 142 11.30 19.11 -8.30
CA GLU A 142 11.58 20.01 -7.18
C GLU A 142 13.07 20.34 -7.05
N ASP A 143 13.91 19.31 -6.96
CA ASP A 143 15.32 19.45 -6.57
C ASP A 143 16.31 19.04 -7.66
N GLY A 144 15.85 18.39 -8.74
CA GLY A 144 16.73 17.75 -9.72
C GLY A 144 17.75 18.70 -10.35
N ARG A 145 17.30 19.89 -10.77
CA ARG A 145 18.19 20.89 -11.39
C ARG A 145 19.20 21.53 -10.43
N GLN A 146 18.98 21.44 -9.13
CA GLN A 146 19.88 21.98 -8.11
C GLN A 146 20.90 20.96 -7.64
N LEU A 147 20.54 19.67 -7.65
CA LEU A 147 21.32 18.60 -7.03
C LEU A 147 22.02 17.69 -8.04
N LEU A 148 21.63 17.71 -9.31
CA LEU A 148 22.20 16.88 -10.38
C LEU A 148 22.86 17.74 -11.46
N ASN A 149 23.93 17.23 -12.04
CA ASN A 149 24.46 17.77 -13.30
C ASN A 149 23.57 17.34 -14.49
N ASP A 150 23.81 17.91 -15.67
CA ASP A 150 22.98 17.67 -16.85
C ASP A 150 22.98 16.20 -17.30
N ASP A 151 24.10 15.49 -17.19
CA ASP A 151 24.23 14.08 -17.56
C ASP A 151 23.48 13.17 -16.56
N GLU A 152 23.63 13.41 -15.26
CA GLU A 152 22.92 12.70 -14.19
C GLU A 152 21.41 12.92 -14.29
N TYR A 153 20.99 14.16 -14.52
CA TYR A 153 19.59 14.51 -14.69
C TYR A 153 18.99 13.79 -15.88
N HIS A 154 19.67 13.82 -17.04
CA HIS A 154 19.20 13.15 -18.24
C HIS A 154 19.15 11.63 -18.07
N CYS A 155 20.15 11.03 -17.42
CA CYS A 155 20.17 9.59 -17.15
C CYS A 155 18.96 9.18 -16.30
N LEU A 156 18.64 9.93 -15.24
CA LEU A 156 17.50 9.65 -14.38
C LEU A 156 16.16 9.90 -15.09
N GLU A 157 16.09 10.94 -15.93
CA GLU A 157 14.89 11.23 -16.75
C GLU A 157 14.58 10.09 -17.73
N VAL A 158 15.59 9.53 -18.40
CA VAL A 158 15.44 8.38 -19.29
C VAL A 158 14.99 7.15 -18.52
N ALA A 159 15.63 6.84 -17.38
CA ALA A 159 15.26 5.69 -16.56
C ALA A 159 13.82 5.79 -16.03
N LEU A 160 13.37 6.99 -15.63
CA LEU A 160 12.00 7.24 -15.23
C LEU A 160 11.02 7.08 -16.38
N LYS A 161 11.36 7.56 -17.57
CA LYS A 161 10.53 7.39 -18.77
C LYS A 161 10.34 5.90 -19.07
N ASP A 162 11.42 5.13 -19.07
CA ASP A 162 11.37 3.70 -19.34
C ASP A 162 10.50 2.96 -18.29
N LEU A 163 10.62 3.32 -17.00
CA LEU A 163 9.75 2.79 -15.95
C LEU A 163 8.28 3.18 -16.19
N GLY A 164 8.02 4.43 -16.61
CA GLY A 164 6.68 4.91 -16.93
C GLY A 164 6.01 4.14 -18.07
N GLU A 165 6.78 3.68 -19.07
CA GLU A 165 6.28 2.87 -20.18
C GLU A 165 6.02 1.41 -19.77
N ILE A 166 6.90 0.84 -18.91
CA ILE A 166 6.84 -0.59 -18.57
C ILE A 166 5.93 -0.91 -17.37
N ARG A 167 5.57 0.05 -16.53
CA ARG A 167 4.78 -0.17 -15.29
C ARG A 167 3.41 -0.82 -15.53
N GLU A 168 2.84 -0.68 -16.74
CA GLU A 168 1.60 -1.33 -17.16
C GLU A 168 1.80 -2.69 -17.83
N SER A 169 3.05 -3.16 -17.96
CA SER A 169 3.37 -4.47 -18.52
C SER A 169 2.68 -5.60 -17.74
N LYS A 170 2.39 -6.70 -18.43
CA LYS A 170 1.90 -7.95 -17.82
C LYS A 170 3.03 -8.85 -17.31
N ASN A 171 4.29 -8.44 -17.44
CA ASN A 171 5.46 -9.20 -17.02
C ASN A 171 6.06 -8.59 -15.74
N HIS A 172 5.73 -9.18 -14.58
CA HIS A 172 6.21 -8.69 -13.28
C HIS A 172 7.75 -8.66 -13.17
N ARG A 173 8.48 -9.57 -13.84
CA ARG A 173 9.96 -9.61 -13.79
C ARG A 173 10.58 -8.46 -14.55
N GLU A 174 9.96 -8.04 -15.61
CA GLU A 174 10.38 -6.90 -16.42
C GLU A 174 10.18 -5.59 -15.64
N ILE A 175 9.03 -5.43 -14.99
CA ILE A 175 8.77 -4.30 -14.11
C ILE A 175 9.79 -4.27 -12.97
N ALA A 176 10.01 -5.39 -12.26
CA ALA A 176 10.98 -5.49 -11.17
C ALA A 176 12.41 -5.07 -11.59
N ARG A 177 12.84 -5.47 -12.81
CA ARG A 177 14.15 -5.09 -13.34
C ARG A 177 14.28 -3.58 -13.57
N HIS A 178 13.21 -2.93 -14.05
CA HIS A 178 13.21 -1.47 -14.25
C HIS A 178 13.17 -0.71 -12.93
N ILE A 179 12.42 -1.21 -11.94
CA ILE A 179 12.44 -0.68 -10.56
C ILE A 179 13.87 -0.72 -10.00
N GLU A 180 14.57 -1.85 -10.13
CA GLU A 180 15.95 -1.99 -9.65
C GLU A 180 16.90 -1.02 -10.38
N MET A 181 16.73 -0.86 -11.70
CA MET A 181 17.53 0.06 -12.49
C MET A 181 17.32 1.51 -12.06
N VAL A 182 16.08 1.94 -11.91
CA VAL A 182 15.74 3.30 -11.43
C VAL A 182 16.24 3.52 -10.02
N SER A 183 16.09 2.53 -9.12
CA SER A 183 16.61 2.60 -7.75
C SER A 183 18.11 2.86 -7.73
N LYS A 184 18.90 2.13 -8.52
CA LYS A 184 20.35 2.32 -8.62
C LYS A 184 20.73 3.69 -9.22
N THR A 185 20.01 4.12 -10.26
CA THR A 185 20.27 5.40 -10.93
C THR A 185 19.92 6.59 -10.03
N SER A 186 18.94 6.44 -9.13
CA SER A 186 18.49 7.51 -8.22
C SER A 186 19.20 7.56 -6.88
N GLU A 187 20.06 6.59 -6.56
CA GLU A 187 20.69 6.45 -5.23
C GLU A 187 21.48 7.70 -4.82
N GLU A 188 22.32 8.21 -5.71
CA GLU A 188 23.12 9.41 -5.47
C GLU A 188 22.24 10.67 -5.32
N PHE A 189 21.20 10.79 -6.13
CA PHE A 189 20.23 11.87 -6.04
C PHE A 189 19.50 11.85 -4.69
N ALA A 190 19.04 10.69 -4.26
CA ALA A 190 18.37 10.51 -2.97
C ALA A 190 19.30 10.91 -1.81
N ALA A 191 20.59 10.52 -1.85
CA ALA A 191 21.59 10.88 -0.85
C ALA A 191 21.82 12.39 -0.80
N ARG A 192 21.98 13.05 -1.94
CA ARG A 192 22.15 14.53 -2.02
C ARG A 192 20.91 15.26 -1.52
N ARG A 193 19.72 14.78 -1.85
CA ARG A 193 18.44 15.34 -1.41
C ARG A 193 18.29 15.26 0.11
N MET A 194 18.62 14.10 0.69
CA MET A 194 18.61 13.91 2.14
C MET A 194 19.58 14.85 2.85
N ASN A 195 20.83 14.97 2.34
CA ASN A 195 21.83 15.87 2.90
C ASN A 195 21.40 17.35 2.82
N ALA A 196 20.80 17.77 1.69
CA ALA A 196 20.27 19.13 1.54
C ALA A 196 19.12 19.42 2.54
N SER A 197 18.25 18.44 2.76
CA SER A 197 17.15 18.56 3.74
C SER A 197 17.67 18.68 5.17
N ILE A 198 18.70 17.88 5.54
CA ILE A 198 19.36 17.97 6.85
C ILE A 198 20.03 19.34 7.03
N GLN A 199 20.77 19.81 6.04
CA GLN A 199 21.39 21.13 6.11
C GLN A 199 20.39 22.26 6.27
N LYS A 200 19.26 22.18 5.56
CA LYS A 200 18.16 23.16 5.64
C LYS A 200 17.48 23.15 7.02
N ALA A 201 17.31 21.98 7.62
CA ALA A 201 16.76 21.84 8.97
C ALA A 201 17.73 22.38 10.04
N LEU A 202 19.04 22.16 9.90
CA LEU A 202 20.06 22.63 10.84
C LEU A 202 20.37 24.13 10.69
N ALA A 203 20.22 24.71 9.52
CA ALA A 203 20.51 26.13 9.26
C ALA A 203 19.60 27.12 10.02
N GLY A 204 18.51 26.64 10.62
CA GLY A 204 17.58 27.43 11.46
C GLY A 204 17.83 27.32 12.97
N HIS A 205 18.70 26.41 13.43
CA HIS A 205 18.95 26.16 14.85
C HIS A 205 20.40 26.50 15.25
N SER A 206 20.57 27.18 16.40
CA SER A 206 21.90 27.37 16.96
C SER A 206 22.37 26.05 17.60
N LEU A 207 23.70 25.81 17.63
CA LEU A 207 24.31 24.61 18.23
C LEU A 207 23.86 24.37 19.70
N ASP A 208 23.53 25.44 20.43
CA ASP A 208 23.06 25.37 21.81
C ASP A 208 21.62 24.84 21.99
N GLU A 209 20.81 24.81 20.93
CA GLU A 209 19.45 24.25 20.96
C GLU A 209 19.43 22.75 20.67
N VAL A 210 20.37 22.25 19.87
CA VAL A 210 20.46 20.82 19.52
C VAL A 210 20.99 19.96 20.68
N GLU A 211 21.81 20.54 21.62
CA GLU A 211 22.30 19.83 22.80
C GLU A 211 21.28 19.69 23.94
N LYS A 212 20.14 20.38 23.88
CA LYS A 212 19.11 20.33 24.93
C LYS A 212 18.04 19.26 24.71
N ASP A 213 17.94 18.70 23.50
CA ASP A 213 16.97 17.67 23.12
C ASP A 213 17.57 16.25 22.99
N VAL A 214 18.79 16.04 23.45
CA VAL A 214 19.47 14.73 23.60
C VAL A 214 19.56 14.36 25.13
#